data_98f2db0b048168111f89fc5607277956
#
_entry.id   98f2db0b048168111f89fc5607277956
#
_cell.length_a   1.000
_cell.length_b   1.000
_cell.length_c   1.000
_cell.angle_alpha   90.00
_cell.angle_beta   90.00
_cell.angle_gamma   90.00
#
_symmetry.space_group_name_H-M   'P 1'
#
loop_
_entity.id
_entity.type
_entity.pdbx_description
1 polymer ?
#
loop_
_entity_poly.entity_id
_entity_poly.type
_entity_poly.pdbx_seq_one_letter_code
_entity_poly.pdbx_strand_id
1 'polypeptide(L)'
;MHRQYQDGDSAWKVHFMIKRWFFYIGIALVVGFVSMAFKPLSLKDNQCFYFKKEKGSLYDLPSKNTTDYFSLGLPFTGKIFVGFKEAIGFKESQGKYHKVNTLGYIGKYQFGKTTLATIGIKDSSRFINSPKLQEKAFVTLLAKNKWELRNEIEKYEGKIVGGVRITESGILAAAHLGGAGSVKKFLKSNGERKCKDAYGTSVKTYMRQFGGYETDAIVADSKARIK
;
A
#
# COMPACT_ATOMS: atom_id res chain seq x y z
N MET A 1 -42.03 -25.11 -68.26
CA MET A 1 -40.85 -24.24 -68.12
C MET A 1 -40.82 -23.60 -66.72
N HIS A 2 -40.57 -24.40 -65.59
CA HIS A 2 -40.52 -23.90 -64.22
C HIS A 2 -39.84 -24.99 -63.33
N ARG A 3 -38.52 -25.11 -63.39
CA ARG A 3 -37.74 -25.92 -62.42
C ARG A 3 -36.25 -25.57 -62.50
N GLN A 4 -35.85 -24.36 -62.24
CA GLN A 4 -34.42 -24.05 -62.08
C GLN A 4 -34.15 -22.88 -61.14
N TYR A 5 -35.00 -22.59 -60.12
CA TYR A 5 -34.77 -21.42 -59.28
C TYR A 5 -34.72 -21.76 -57.76
N GLN A 6 -34.61 -23.05 -57.35
CA GLN A 6 -34.58 -23.42 -55.93
C GLN A 6 -33.24 -23.95 -55.42
N ASP A 7 -32.27 -24.23 -56.25
CA ASP A 7 -30.98 -24.83 -55.81
C ASP A 7 -29.93 -23.81 -55.38
N GLY A 8 -30.06 -22.54 -55.72
CA GLY A 8 -29.09 -21.50 -55.36
C GLY A 8 -29.15 -21.07 -53.87
N ASP A 9 -30.36 -21.10 -53.29
CA ASP A 9 -30.60 -20.60 -51.90
C ASP A 9 -30.14 -21.58 -50.82
N SER A 10 -30.15 -22.85 -51.11
CA SER A 10 -29.70 -23.90 -50.19
C SER A 10 -28.18 -23.95 -50.08
N ALA A 11 -27.48 -23.83 -51.19
CA ALA A 11 -26.02 -23.85 -51.21
C ALA A 11 -25.41 -22.63 -50.49
N TRP A 12 -26.02 -21.46 -50.63
CA TRP A 12 -25.57 -20.24 -49.95
C TRP A 12 -25.76 -20.30 -48.43
N LYS A 13 -26.90 -20.81 -47.97
CA LYS A 13 -27.18 -21.04 -46.52
C LYS A 13 -26.20 -22.05 -45.90
N VAL A 14 -25.88 -23.14 -46.61
CA VAL A 14 -24.92 -24.14 -46.14
C VAL A 14 -23.53 -23.54 -46.02
N HIS A 15 -23.07 -22.76 -47.00
CA HIS A 15 -21.77 -22.09 -46.98
C HIS A 15 -21.65 -21.08 -45.87
N PHE A 16 -22.71 -20.33 -45.58
CA PHE A 16 -22.75 -19.36 -44.47
C PHE A 16 -22.74 -20.08 -43.11
N MET A 17 -23.44 -21.20 -42.96
CA MET A 17 -23.41 -22.03 -41.75
C MET A 17 -22.01 -22.60 -41.50
N ILE A 18 -21.34 -23.12 -42.52
CA ILE A 18 -20.00 -23.69 -42.44
C ILE A 18 -19.00 -22.62 -41.98
N LYS A 19 -19.04 -21.40 -42.48
CA LYS A 19 -18.18 -20.29 -42.02
C LYS A 19 -18.40 -19.94 -40.58
N ARG A 20 -19.65 -19.94 -40.10
CA ARG A 20 -19.95 -19.72 -38.65
C ARG A 20 -19.40 -20.85 -37.78
N TRP A 21 -19.50 -22.10 -38.21
CA TRP A 21 -18.95 -23.25 -37.48
C TRP A 21 -17.42 -23.18 -37.37
N PHE A 22 -16.71 -22.82 -38.43
CA PHE A 22 -15.25 -22.61 -38.39
C PHE A 22 -14.86 -21.46 -37.44
N PHE A 23 -15.65 -20.40 -37.40
CA PHE A 23 -15.44 -19.30 -36.43
C PHE A 23 -15.59 -19.78 -34.99
N TYR A 24 -16.62 -20.53 -34.64
CA TYR A 24 -16.80 -21.05 -33.28
C TYR A 24 -15.77 -22.10 -32.89
N ILE A 25 -15.34 -22.94 -33.82
CA ILE A 25 -14.23 -23.89 -33.59
C ILE A 25 -12.94 -23.12 -33.32
N GLY A 26 -12.66 -22.04 -34.04
CA GLY A 26 -11.50 -21.17 -33.83
C GLY A 26 -11.51 -20.57 -32.40
N ILE A 27 -12.66 -20.04 -31.98
CA ILE A 27 -12.81 -19.51 -30.61
C ILE A 27 -12.60 -20.62 -29.57
N ALA A 28 -13.20 -21.80 -29.75
CA ALA A 28 -13.06 -22.91 -28.82
C ALA A 28 -11.59 -23.38 -28.70
N LEU A 29 -10.85 -23.40 -29.80
CA LEU A 29 -9.42 -23.71 -29.80
C LEU A 29 -8.59 -22.67 -29.04
N VAL A 30 -8.86 -21.36 -29.24
CA VAL A 30 -8.18 -20.30 -28.54
C VAL A 30 -8.47 -20.38 -27.03
N VAL A 31 -9.74 -20.56 -26.64
CA VAL A 31 -10.12 -20.71 -25.24
C VAL A 31 -9.47 -21.97 -24.62
N GLY A 32 -9.44 -23.08 -25.35
CA GLY A 32 -8.75 -24.31 -24.91
C GLY A 32 -7.25 -24.11 -24.71
N PHE A 33 -6.59 -23.38 -25.61
CA PHE A 33 -5.15 -23.08 -25.54
C PHE A 33 -4.84 -22.15 -24.34
N VAL A 34 -5.66 -21.13 -24.13
CA VAL A 34 -5.53 -20.22 -22.98
C VAL A 34 -5.78 -20.96 -21.67
N SER A 35 -6.78 -21.86 -21.62
CA SER A 35 -7.08 -22.70 -20.45
C SER A 35 -5.95 -23.68 -20.11
N MET A 36 -5.26 -24.22 -21.10
CA MET A 36 -4.09 -25.09 -20.87
C MET A 36 -2.85 -24.34 -20.40
N ALA A 37 -2.76 -23.04 -20.63
CA ALA A 37 -1.66 -22.19 -20.13
C ALA A 37 -1.77 -21.94 -18.61
N PHE A 38 -2.96 -22.09 -18.03
CA PHE A 38 -3.17 -22.03 -16.57
C PHE A 38 -2.96 -23.41 -15.96
N LYS A 39 -1.70 -23.81 -15.78
CA LYS A 39 -1.40 -24.93 -14.89
C LYS A 39 -1.81 -24.52 -13.48
N PRO A 40 -2.64 -25.28 -12.75
CA PRO A 40 -2.90 -25.00 -11.34
C PRO A 40 -1.55 -25.00 -10.62
N LEU A 41 -1.23 -23.91 -9.91
CA LEU A 41 -0.03 -23.85 -9.07
C LEU A 41 -0.15 -25.00 -8.06
N SER A 42 0.61 -26.06 -8.25
CA SER A 42 0.71 -27.13 -7.26
C SER A 42 1.42 -26.56 -6.04
N LEU A 43 0.71 -26.42 -4.92
CA LEU A 43 1.27 -26.00 -3.64
C LEU A 43 2.36 -26.94 -3.10
N LYS A 44 2.66 -28.05 -3.80
CA LYS A 44 3.71 -28.99 -3.42
C LYS A 44 5.13 -28.56 -3.78
N ASP A 45 5.31 -27.60 -4.70
CA ASP A 45 6.64 -27.15 -5.15
C ASP A 45 7.15 -25.91 -4.42
N ASN A 46 6.45 -25.39 -3.41
CA ASN A 46 6.91 -24.28 -2.59
C ASN A 46 7.94 -24.72 -1.53
N GLN A 47 8.92 -25.56 -1.88
CA GLN A 47 10.08 -25.83 -1.02
C GLN A 47 11.05 -24.67 -0.89
N CYS A 48 10.82 -23.55 -1.62
CA CYS A 48 11.71 -22.37 -1.58
C CYS A 48 11.64 -21.56 -0.27
N PHE A 49 10.71 -21.87 0.65
CA PHE A 49 10.55 -21.14 1.92
C PHE A 49 10.86 -21.96 3.17
N TYR A 50 11.43 -23.15 3.04
CA TYR A 50 11.96 -23.85 4.20
C TYR A 50 13.38 -23.35 4.51
N PHE A 51 13.50 -22.48 5.49
CA PHE A 51 14.78 -22.18 6.10
C PHE A 51 15.37 -23.48 6.64
N LYS A 52 16.49 -23.90 6.02
CA LYS A 52 17.28 -25.02 6.54
C LYS A 52 17.71 -24.64 7.96
N LYS A 53 17.23 -25.35 8.97
CA LYS A 53 17.55 -25.12 10.37
C LYS A 53 19.07 -25.32 10.55
N GLU A 54 19.85 -24.25 10.49
CA GLU A 54 21.24 -24.31 10.92
C GLU A 54 21.26 -24.35 12.45
N LYS A 55 22.03 -25.31 12.99
CA LYS A 55 22.25 -25.45 14.44
C LYS A 55 22.86 -24.14 14.96
N GLY A 56 22.04 -23.32 15.67
CA GLY A 56 22.47 -22.03 16.21
C GLY A 56 21.57 -20.85 15.89
N SER A 57 20.47 -21.02 15.13
CA SER A 57 19.50 -19.95 14.89
C SER A 57 18.71 -19.64 16.17
N LEU A 58 18.86 -18.44 16.69
CA LEU A 58 18.17 -17.90 17.87
C LEU A 58 16.66 -17.69 17.66
N TYR A 59 16.11 -18.03 16.50
CA TYR A 59 14.68 -17.87 16.18
C TYR A 59 14.05 -19.25 15.95
N ASP A 60 13.54 -19.82 17.01
CA ASP A 60 12.63 -20.98 16.93
C ASP A 60 11.24 -20.44 16.59
N LEU A 61 10.79 -20.64 15.33
CA LEU A 61 9.40 -20.33 14.97
C LEU A 61 8.50 -21.33 15.67
N PRO A 62 7.50 -20.88 16.47
CA PRO A 62 6.59 -21.78 17.16
C PRO A 62 5.87 -22.69 16.16
N SER A 63 5.73 -23.97 16.50
CA SER A 63 5.01 -24.91 15.66
C SER A 63 3.52 -24.55 15.61
N LYS A 64 2.88 -24.84 14.49
CA LYS A 64 1.47 -24.50 14.19
C LYS A 64 0.44 -25.04 15.22
N ASN A 65 0.87 -25.92 16.13
CA ASN A 65 0.02 -26.62 17.09
C ASN A 65 0.22 -26.17 18.54
N THR A 66 1.03 -25.14 18.80
CA THR A 66 1.17 -24.59 20.15
C THR A 66 0.14 -23.51 20.37
N THR A 67 -0.75 -23.74 21.36
CA THR A 67 -1.68 -22.78 21.95
C THR A 67 -0.98 -21.51 22.45
N ASP A 68 0.34 -21.48 22.46
CA ASP A 68 1.21 -20.39 22.88
C ASP A 68 1.34 -19.25 21.85
N TYR A 69 0.78 -19.37 20.67
CA TYR A 69 0.79 -18.29 19.67
C TYR A 69 0.13 -17.00 20.18
N PHE A 70 -0.88 -17.15 21.05
CA PHE A 70 -1.56 -16.00 21.67
C PHE A 70 -0.88 -15.53 22.96
N SER A 71 -0.12 -16.40 23.64
CA SER A 71 0.54 -16.07 24.91
C SER A 71 1.92 -15.44 24.74
N LEU A 72 2.62 -15.72 23.63
CA LEU A 72 3.95 -15.15 23.33
C LEU A 72 3.90 -13.70 22.85
N GLY A 73 2.71 -13.10 22.71
CA GLY A 73 2.59 -11.70 22.28
C GLY A 73 3.37 -11.43 20.99
N LEU A 74 3.51 -12.45 20.11
CA LEU A 74 4.11 -12.22 18.78
C LEU A 74 3.28 -11.14 18.11
N PRO A 75 3.81 -9.93 17.97
CA PRO A 75 3.05 -8.86 17.36
C PRO A 75 2.68 -9.35 15.97
N PHE A 76 1.40 -9.21 15.64
CA PHE A 76 0.96 -9.39 14.25
C PHE A 76 1.93 -8.60 13.38
N THR A 77 2.79 -9.31 12.64
CA THR A 77 3.99 -8.74 11.98
C THR A 77 3.72 -7.54 11.08
N GLY A 78 2.45 -7.26 10.78
CA GLY A 78 2.03 -6.10 10.01
C GLY A 78 1.71 -4.83 10.82
N LYS A 79 1.55 -4.86 12.13
CA LYS A 79 1.05 -3.71 12.94
C LYS A 79 2.09 -3.10 13.87
N ILE A 80 3.33 -3.58 13.88
CA ILE A 80 4.44 -2.96 14.59
C ILE A 80 4.97 -1.73 13.83
N PHE A 81 5.79 -0.91 14.47
CA PHE A 81 6.34 0.32 13.89
C PHE A 81 7.11 0.10 12.59
N VAL A 82 7.85 -1.00 12.46
CA VAL A 82 8.51 -1.35 11.19
C VAL A 82 7.49 -1.57 10.09
N GLY A 83 6.41 -2.31 10.36
CA GLY A 83 5.30 -2.51 9.42
C GLY A 83 4.64 -1.19 9.01
N PHE A 84 4.48 -0.24 9.94
CA PHE A 84 3.97 1.11 9.65
C PHE A 84 4.84 1.84 8.62
N LYS A 85 6.16 1.87 8.84
CA LYS A 85 7.11 2.51 7.92
C LYS A 85 7.07 1.86 6.54
N GLU A 86 7.11 0.54 6.48
CA GLU A 86 7.10 -0.20 5.22
C GLU A 86 5.79 0.00 4.46
N ALA A 87 4.65 -0.02 5.15
CA ALA A 87 3.34 0.20 4.53
C ALA A 87 3.23 1.59 3.90
N ILE A 88 3.69 2.65 4.59
CA ILE A 88 3.73 4.01 4.02
C ILE A 88 4.73 4.07 2.86
N GLY A 89 5.96 3.56 3.04
CA GLY A 89 6.97 3.55 1.99
C GLY A 89 6.51 2.80 0.74
N PHE A 90 5.80 1.68 0.90
CA PHE A 90 5.21 0.95 -0.21
C PHE A 90 4.12 1.76 -0.92
N LYS A 91 3.24 2.40 -0.17
CA LYS A 91 2.17 3.26 -0.73
C LYS A 91 2.74 4.43 -1.53
N GLU A 92 3.79 5.09 -1.04
CA GLU A 92 4.39 6.28 -1.63
C GLU A 92 5.26 5.96 -2.87
N SER A 93 6.08 4.93 -2.79
CA SER A 93 7.10 4.66 -3.81
C SER A 93 7.27 3.21 -4.20
N GLN A 94 6.46 2.29 -3.66
CA GLN A 94 6.70 0.84 -3.70
C GLN A 94 8.03 0.46 -3.03
N GLY A 95 8.42 1.20 -1.97
CA GLY A 95 9.66 0.99 -1.23
C GLY A 95 10.93 1.51 -1.91
N LYS A 96 10.82 2.23 -3.04
CA LYS A 96 11.97 2.66 -3.85
C LYS A 96 12.61 3.94 -3.32
N TYR A 97 13.85 3.84 -2.84
CA TYR A 97 14.59 4.99 -2.28
C TYR A 97 14.98 6.06 -3.31
N HIS A 98 15.19 5.68 -4.57
CA HIS A 98 15.63 6.63 -5.62
C HIS A 98 14.48 7.19 -6.47
N LYS A 99 13.22 6.96 -6.06
CA LYS A 99 12.06 7.45 -6.82
C LYS A 99 11.93 8.97 -6.70
N VAL A 100 11.76 9.62 -7.85
CA VAL A 100 11.31 11.01 -7.96
C VAL A 100 10.00 11.00 -8.72
N ASN A 101 8.97 11.66 -8.22
CA ASN A 101 7.70 11.76 -8.91
C ASN A 101 7.61 13.04 -9.78
N THR A 102 6.53 13.17 -10.55
CA THR A 102 6.31 14.30 -11.47
C THR A 102 6.20 15.66 -10.77
N LEU A 103 5.90 15.69 -9.48
CA LEU A 103 5.81 16.92 -8.66
C LEU A 103 7.12 17.22 -7.89
N GLY A 104 8.18 16.42 -8.11
CA GLY A 104 9.47 16.60 -7.46
C GLY A 104 9.55 16.08 -6.02
N TYR A 105 8.60 15.24 -5.58
CA TYR A 105 8.74 14.49 -4.32
C TYR A 105 9.73 13.36 -4.49
N ILE A 106 10.58 13.14 -3.47
CA ILE A 106 11.75 12.27 -3.57
C ILE A 106 11.79 11.18 -2.50
N GLY A 107 12.36 10.04 -2.87
CA GLY A 107 12.71 8.93 -2.00
C GLY A 107 11.56 7.98 -1.68
N LYS A 108 11.86 7.03 -0.78
CA LYS A 108 10.92 5.98 -0.35
C LYS A 108 9.60 6.56 0.19
N TYR A 109 9.67 7.65 0.94
CA TYR A 109 8.53 8.28 1.59
C TYR A 109 8.04 9.53 0.86
N GLN A 110 8.50 9.80 -0.36
CA GLN A 110 8.07 10.92 -1.21
C GLN A 110 8.10 12.28 -0.48
N PHE A 111 9.26 12.69 0.00
CA PHE A 111 9.45 13.97 0.67
C PHE A 111 9.47 15.13 -0.29
N GLY A 112 8.72 16.19 0.03
CA GLY A 112 8.87 17.49 -0.62
C GLY A 112 10.06 18.28 -0.06
N LYS A 113 10.67 19.14 -0.87
CA LYS A 113 11.83 19.96 -0.48
C LYS A 113 11.55 20.83 0.75
N THR A 114 10.37 21.43 0.83
CA THR A 114 9.95 22.24 1.98
C THR A 114 9.88 21.41 3.26
N THR A 115 9.32 20.19 3.19
CA THR A 115 9.27 19.28 4.34
C THR A 115 10.67 18.89 4.81
N LEU A 116 11.58 18.56 3.88
CA LEU A 116 12.97 18.26 4.20
C LEU A 116 13.66 19.43 4.91
N ALA A 117 13.44 20.66 4.45
CA ALA A 117 14.00 21.86 5.08
C ALA A 117 13.52 22.03 6.53
N THR A 118 12.25 21.68 6.84
CA THR A 118 11.71 21.78 8.21
C THR A 118 12.38 20.83 9.21
N ILE A 119 12.95 19.74 8.73
CA ILE A 119 13.69 18.75 9.54
C ILE A 119 15.21 18.88 9.39
N GLY A 120 15.70 19.95 8.75
CA GLY A 120 17.13 20.28 8.68
C GLY A 120 17.87 19.75 7.45
N ILE A 121 17.19 19.13 6.49
CA ILE A 121 17.80 18.60 5.27
C ILE A 121 17.66 19.64 4.15
N LYS A 122 18.78 20.15 3.65
CA LYS A 122 18.84 21.12 2.54
C LYS A 122 19.30 20.47 1.23
N ASP A 123 20.15 19.45 1.31
CA ASP A 123 20.72 18.76 0.16
C ASP A 123 19.85 17.57 -0.27
N SER A 124 19.08 17.78 -1.33
CA SER A 124 18.22 16.75 -1.91
C SER A 124 19.01 15.63 -2.60
N SER A 125 20.20 15.93 -3.15
CA SER A 125 21.04 14.91 -3.81
C SER A 125 21.60 13.95 -2.80
N ARG A 126 22.13 14.45 -1.66
CA ARG A 126 22.56 13.61 -0.54
C ARG A 126 21.39 12.79 0.02
N PHE A 127 20.22 13.38 0.11
CA PHE A 127 19.03 12.71 0.65
C PHE A 127 18.62 11.51 -0.21
N ILE A 128 18.47 11.68 -1.54
CA ILE A 128 17.99 10.62 -2.42
C ILE A 128 18.97 9.45 -2.53
N ASN A 129 20.26 9.72 -2.35
CA ASN A 129 21.33 8.73 -2.41
C ASN A 129 21.64 8.04 -1.06
N SER A 130 20.91 8.39 0.02
CA SER A 130 21.12 7.82 1.34
C SER A 130 19.83 7.20 1.92
N PRO A 131 19.61 5.88 1.74
CA PRO A 131 18.50 5.17 2.38
C PRO A 131 18.43 5.40 3.89
N LYS A 132 19.58 5.33 4.58
CA LYS A 132 19.67 5.58 6.02
C LYS A 132 19.18 6.97 6.43
N LEU A 133 19.51 7.99 5.61
CA LEU A 133 19.06 9.35 5.86
C LEU A 133 17.54 9.48 5.63
N GLN A 134 16.99 8.79 4.64
CA GLN A 134 15.55 8.77 4.39
C GLN A 134 14.77 8.12 5.53
N GLU A 135 15.24 6.99 6.06
CA GLU A 135 14.63 6.35 7.23
C GLU A 135 14.68 7.27 8.46
N LYS A 136 15.82 7.91 8.73
CA LYS A 136 15.98 8.87 9.82
C LYS A 136 15.07 10.08 9.65
N ALA A 137 14.97 10.61 8.43
CA ALA A 137 14.10 11.74 8.10
C ALA A 137 12.63 11.45 8.37
N PHE A 138 12.18 10.24 7.99
CA PHE A 138 10.80 9.82 8.23
C PHE A 138 10.46 9.78 9.72
N VAL A 139 11.30 9.13 10.54
CA VAL A 139 11.12 9.09 12.00
C VAL A 139 11.15 10.51 12.60
N THR A 140 12.07 11.37 12.14
CA THR A 140 12.18 12.77 12.59
C THR A 140 10.91 13.56 12.29
N LEU A 141 10.35 13.40 11.09
CA LEU A 141 9.10 14.06 10.71
C LEU A 141 7.92 13.55 11.55
N LEU A 142 7.86 12.24 11.79
CA LEU A 142 6.82 11.65 12.66
C LEU A 142 6.89 12.20 14.09
N ALA A 143 8.09 12.31 14.66
CA ALA A 143 8.28 12.87 16.00
C ALA A 143 7.80 14.32 16.08
N LYS A 144 8.09 15.14 15.07
CA LYS A 144 7.63 16.52 14.97
C LYS A 144 6.10 16.59 14.82
N ASN A 145 5.52 15.77 13.94
CA ASN A 145 4.07 15.73 13.74
C ASN A 145 3.33 15.21 14.99
N LYS A 146 3.90 14.23 15.69
CA LYS A 146 3.35 13.73 16.96
C LYS A 146 3.27 14.83 18.02
N TRP A 147 4.33 15.63 18.15
CA TRP A 147 4.31 16.78 19.05
C TRP A 147 3.28 17.83 18.61
N GLU A 148 3.22 18.17 17.33
CA GLU A 148 2.31 19.19 16.82
C GLU A 148 0.83 18.79 16.95
N LEU A 149 0.55 17.51 16.86
CA LEU A 149 -0.80 16.92 16.89
C LEU A 149 -1.14 16.26 18.23
N ARG A 150 -0.32 16.43 19.27
CA ARG A 150 -0.53 15.77 20.58
C ARG A 150 -1.93 16.00 21.17
N ASN A 151 -2.44 17.22 21.06
CA ASN A 151 -3.77 17.56 21.57
C ASN A 151 -4.89 16.90 20.75
N GLU A 152 -4.69 16.81 19.43
CA GLU A 152 -5.62 16.10 18.54
C GLU A 152 -5.59 14.59 18.78
N ILE A 153 -4.42 14.00 19.00
CA ILE A 153 -4.26 12.58 19.36
C ILE A 153 -5.02 12.32 20.65
N GLU A 154 -4.69 13.01 21.72
CA GLU A 154 -5.36 12.85 23.03
C GLU A 154 -6.90 13.01 22.95
N LYS A 155 -7.36 14.01 22.20
CA LYS A 155 -8.78 14.32 22.09
C LYS A 155 -9.58 13.31 21.26
N TYR A 156 -9.00 12.79 20.17
CA TYR A 156 -9.75 12.05 19.15
C TYR A 156 -9.41 10.57 19.06
N GLU A 157 -8.32 10.10 19.67
CA GLU A 157 -7.95 8.68 19.64
C GLU A 157 -9.09 7.79 20.14
N GLY A 158 -9.34 6.69 19.45
CA GLY A 158 -10.44 5.76 19.70
C GLY A 158 -11.81 6.21 19.22
N LYS A 159 -12.03 7.50 18.93
CA LYS A 159 -13.33 8.04 18.45
C LYS A 159 -13.53 7.77 16.95
N ILE A 160 -14.78 7.83 16.52
CA ILE A 160 -15.14 7.75 15.12
C ILE A 160 -15.39 9.17 14.61
N VAL A 161 -14.60 9.60 13.60
CA VAL A 161 -14.72 10.92 12.96
C VAL A 161 -14.90 10.71 11.45
N GLY A 162 -15.98 11.22 10.90
CA GLY A 162 -16.28 11.06 9.47
C GLY A 162 -16.37 9.59 9.02
N GLY A 163 -16.76 8.65 9.90
CA GLY A 163 -16.82 7.22 9.61
C GLY A 163 -15.45 6.51 9.60
N VAL A 164 -14.43 7.10 10.27
CA VAL A 164 -13.12 6.48 10.45
C VAL A 164 -12.79 6.43 11.94
N ARG A 165 -12.40 5.26 12.45
CA ARG A 165 -11.84 5.15 13.80
C ARG A 165 -10.48 5.84 13.82
N ILE A 166 -10.34 6.84 14.68
CA ILE A 166 -9.11 7.62 14.80
C ILE A 166 -8.10 6.86 15.67
N THR A 167 -6.87 6.79 15.20
CA THR A 167 -5.73 6.22 15.93
C THR A 167 -4.52 7.12 15.76
N GLU A 168 -3.56 7.07 16.67
CA GLU A 168 -2.33 7.85 16.58
C GLU A 168 -1.62 7.61 15.24
N SER A 169 -1.42 6.35 14.85
CA SER A 169 -0.76 6.01 13.58
C SER A 169 -1.50 6.55 12.36
N GLY A 170 -2.85 6.49 12.36
CA GLY A 170 -3.66 7.07 11.30
C GLY A 170 -3.49 8.60 11.21
N ILE A 171 -3.46 9.29 12.34
CA ILE A 171 -3.18 10.73 12.42
C ILE A 171 -1.79 11.05 11.86
N LEU A 172 -0.75 10.31 12.27
CA LEU A 172 0.62 10.52 11.83
C LEU A 172 0.80 10.27 10.33
N ALA A 173 0.19 9.22 9.80
CA ALA A 173 0.21 8.93 8.36
C ALA A 173 -0.49 10.04 7.56
N ALA A 174 -1.65 10.49 8.02
CA ALA A 174 -2.38 11.58 7.38
C ALA A 174 -1.62 12.92 7.44
N ALA A 175 -0.87 13.16 8.52
CA ALA A 175 0.00 14.32 8.65
C ALA A 175 1.22 14.24 7.73
N HIS A 176 1.74 13.05 7.47
CA HIS A 176 2.78 12.85 6.45
C HIS A 176 2.28 13.24 5.04
N LEU A 177 1.07 12.81 4.68
CA LEU A 177 0.45 13.12 3.38
C LEU A 177 0.16 14.60 3.18
N GLY A 178 -0.56 15.20 4.12
CA GLY A 178 -1.17 16.53 3.94
C GLY A 178 -0.75 17.59 4.96
N GLY A 179 0.19 17.27 5.85
CA GLY A 179 0.61 18.13 6.95
C GLY A 179 -0.36 18.14 8.13
N ALA A 180 0.14 18.53 9.30
CA ALA A 180 -0.64 18.60 10.54
C ALA A 180 -1.86 19.54 10.43
N GLY A 181 -1.75 20.62 9.68
CA GLY A 181 -2.85 21.57 9.47
C GLY A 181 -4.07 20.93 8.78
N SER A 182 -3.85 20.05 7.81
CA SER A 182 -4.93 19.33 7.12
C SER A 182 -5.62 18.33 8.04
N VAL A 183 -4.85 17.65 8.89
CA VAL A 183 -5.38 16.74 9.94
C VAL A 183 -6.26 17.51 10.93
N LYS A 184 -5.78 18.64 11.45
CA LYS A 184 -6.55 19.51 12.35
C LYS A 184 -7.87 19.96 11.73
N LYS A 185 -7.84 20.38 10.45
CA LYS A 185 -9.05 20.80 9.71
C LYS A 185 -10.06 19.64 9.55
N PHE A 186 -9.57 18.46 9.21
CA PHE A 186 -10.42 17.26 9.09
C PHE A 186 -11.08 16.88 10.42
N LEU A 187 -10.31 16.78 11.49
CA LEU A 187 -10.81 16.39 12.81
C LEU A 187 -11.80 17.42 13.39
N LYS A 188 -11.48 18.73 13.30
CA LYS A 188 -12.35 19.81 13.79
C LYS A 188 -13.69 19.91 13.03
N SER A 189 -13.71 19.53 11.75
CA SER A 189 -14.94 19.53 10.94
C SER A 189 -15.74 18.23 11.02
N ASN A 190 -15.42 17.36 11.97
CA ASN A 190 -16.03 16.02 12.08
C ASN A 190 -15.97 15.21 10.77
N GLY A 191 -14.89 15.42 9.99
CA GLY A 191 -14.68 14.70 8.73
C GLY A 191 -15.36 15.30 7.49
N GLU A 192 -16.06 16.41 7.62
CA GLU A 192 -16.78 17.08 6.50
C GLU A 192 -15.80 17.73 5.51
N ARG A 193 -14.71 18.33 6.00
CA ARG A 193 -13.68 18.94 5.14
C ARG A 193 -12.84 17.86 4.46
N LYS A 194 -13.00 17.76 3.15
CA LYS A 194 -12.26 16.85 2.28
C LYS A 194 -10.86 17.42 1.98
N CYS A 195 -9.90 17.22 2.89
CA CYS A 195 -8.51 17.58 2.63
C CYS A 195 -7.88 16.49 1.74
N LYS A 196 -7.43 16.87 0.53
CA LYS A 196 -6.77 15.99 -0.44
C LYS A 196 -5.37 16.51 -0.76
N ASP A 197 -4.46 15.62 -1.13
CA ASP A 197 -3.17 15.98 -1.71
C ASP A 197 -3.30 16.35 -3.19
N ALA A 198 -2.19 16.64 -3.84
CA ALA A 198 -2.12 17.01 -5.25
C ALA A 198 -2.57 15.87 -6.20
N TYR A 199 -2.57 14.62 -5.77
CA TYR A 199 -3.04 13.46 -6.51
C TYR A 199 -4.48 13.04 -6.15
N GLY A 200 -5.16 13.82 -5.33
CA GLY A 200 -6.54 13.55 -4.92
C GLY A 200 -6.68 12.56 -3.76
N THR A 201 -5.58 12.09 -3.17
CA THR A 201 -5.61 11.21 -1.99
C THR A 201 -6.04 11.99 -0.77
N SER A 202 -7.01 11.45 -0.01
CA SER A 202 -7.56 12.19 1.12
C SER A 202 -6.91 11.82 2.45
N VAL A 203 -6.82 12.81 3.35
CA VAL A 203 -6.47 12.63 4.77
C VAL A 203 -7.29 11.51 5.41
N LYS A 204 -8.60 11.47 5.14
CA LYS A 204 -9.51 10.42 5.60
C LYS A 204 -9.07 9.00 5.18
N THR A 205 -8.67 8.88 3.91
CA THR A 205 -8.22 7.58 3.37
C THR A 205 -6.96 7.10 4.07
N TYR A 206 -5.99 8.01 4.28
CA TYR A 206 -4.75 7.67 4.99
C TYR A 206 -5.00 7.31 6.46
N MET A 207 -5.83 8.06 7.17
CA MET A 207 -6.20 7.72 8.55
C MET A 207 -6.78 6.31 8.66
N ARG A 208 -7.67 5.94 7.73
CA ARG A 208 -8.27 4.60 7.72
C ARG A 208 -7.28 3.51 7.34
N GLN A 209 -6.46 3.74 6.32
CA GLN A 209 -5.54 2.74 5.77
C GLN A 209 -4.40 2.43 6.74
N PHE A 210 -3.87 3.45 7.40
CA PHE A 210 -2.70 3.34 8.28
C PHE A 210 -3.05 3.40 9.77
N GLY A 211 -4.30 3.17 10.11
CA GLY A 211 -4.74 3.09 11.50
C GLY A 211 -4.38 1.78 12.18
N GLY A 212 -4.13 1.86 13.50
CA GLY A 212 -3.93 0.72 14.39
C GLY A 212 -2.52 0.11 14.36
N TYR A 213 -1.52 0.82 13.82
CA TYR A 213 -0.12 0.45 14.00
C TYR A 213 0.43 0.99 15.32
N GLU A 214 1.39 0.28 15.88
CA GLU A 214 2.13 0.72 17.07
C GLU A 214 3.07 1.87 16.70
N THR A 215 2.95 2.98 17.42
CA THR A 215 3.77 4.18 17.22
C THR A 215 4.39 4.70 18.53
N ASP A 216 4.35 3.91 19.60
CA ASP A 216 4.87 4.26 20.92
C ASP A 216 6.39 4.51 20.91
N ALA A 217 7.11 3.84 20.00
CA ALA A 217 8.54 4.07 19.81
C ALA A 217 8.88 5.50 19.31
N ILE A 218 7.89 6.27 18.84
CA ILE A 218 8.09 7.64 18.40
C ILE A 218 7.91 8.59 19.59
N VAL A 219 9.01 9.20 20.04
CA VAL A 219 8.96 10.26 21.03
C VAL A 219 8.57 11.58 20.37
N ALA A 220 7.53 12.26 20.89
CA ALA A 220 7.09 13.56 20.41
C ALA A 220 8.16 14.64 20.68
N ASP A 221 8.60 15.36 19.63
CA ASP A 221 9.64 16.39 19.77
C ASP A 221 9.39 17.57 18.83
N SER A 222 9.17 18.76 19.41
CA SER A 222 8.96 20.00 18.65
C SER A 222 10.21 20.46 17.90
N LYS A 223 11.38 20.11 18.42
CA LYS A 223 12.70 20.51 17.90
C LYS A 223 13.36 19.43 17.05
N ALA A 224 12.61 18.36 16.74
CA ALA A 224 13.13 17.24 15.95
C ALA A 224 13.78 17.72 14.64
N ARG A 225 15.07 17.46 14.49
CA ARG A 225 15.88 17.84 13.32
C ARG A 225 17.01 16.82 13.10
N ILE A 226 17.38 16.68 11.86
CA ILE A 226 18.58 15.95 11.45
C ILE A 226 19.80 16.87 11.66
N LYS A 227 20.75 16.37 12.41
CA LYS A 227 22.06 17.02 12.61
C LYS A 227 23.04 16.51 11.55
#